data_8079758e2f2a50f959b5cce73bac6c96
#
_entry.id   8079758e2f2a50f959b5cce73bac6c96
#
_cell.length_a   1.000
_cell.length_b   1.000
_cell.length_c   1.000
_cell.angle_alpha   90.00
_cell.angle_beta   90.00
_cell.angle_gamma   90.00
#
_symmetry.space_group_name_H-M   'P 1'
#
loop_
_entity.id
_entity.type
_entity.pdbx_description
1 polymer ?
#
loop_
_entity_poly.entity_id
_entity_poly.type
_entity_poly.pdbx_seq_one_letter_code
_entity_poly.pdbx_strand_id
1 'polypeptide(L)'
;MVNETRTQAEPIAVIGVGSIFPGRGGNTGYWRDIFQGRDTLTETPASHWLLDDYYDANPLTPDRTYGRRGGFISPVPFDPLAFGIPPNALQQTDSAQLLALIAAKHALDDIESTSGVEIDRTRTSVMLGVASATELTAHMAGRLQRPVWVNALRQSGLGEADVQAIVKRMEDHYIEWKESTFPGLLGNVVAGRIANRLDLGGSNFVTDAACASSLSALQIALHELRAGDSDTVLAGGVDALNDILMYMCFSKTPALSPTGDCRPFSMDADGTMLGEGVGILALRRLSDAERDGNRIHA
;
A
#
# COMPACT_ATOMS: atom_id res chain seq x y z
N MET A 1 -48.12 -11.59 5.40
CA MET A 1 -47.28 -10.70 4.56
C MET A 1 -46.69 -9.67 5.50
N VAL A 2 -45.48 -9.91 5.95
CA VAL A 2 -44.72 -8.97 6.79
C VAL A 2 -44.11 -7.94 5.83
N ASN A 3 -44.69 -6.75 5.82
CA ASN A 3 -44.14 -5.61 5.10
C ASN A 3 -42.94 -5.14 5.91
N GLU A 4 -41.77 -5.72 5.71
CA GLU A 4 -40.50 -5.15 6.20
C GLU A 4 -40.27 -3.87 5.41
N THR A 5 -40.68 -2.75 5.96
CA THR A 5 -40.09 -1.46 5.62
C THR A 5 -38.59 -1.58 5.98
N ARG A 6 -37.76 -1.93 5.00
CA ARG A 6 -36.30 -1.72 5.14
C ARG A 6 -36.12 -0.23 5.47
N THR A 7 -35.90 0.08 6.73
CA THR A 7 -35.38 1.39 7.13
C THR A 7 -34.15 1.65 6.26
N GLN A 8 -34.22 2.72 5.49
CA GLN A 8 -33.10 3.09 4.61
C GLN A 8 -31.88 3.31 5.51
N ALA A 9 -30.81 2.57 5.25
CA ALA A 9 -29.60 2.68 6.06
C ALA A 9 -29.05 4.11 5.97
N GLU A 10 -28.56 4.63 7.10
CA GLU A 10 -27.94 5.96 7.17
C GLU A 10 -26.89 6.12 6.06
N PRO A 11 -27.01 7.14 5.19
CA PRO A 11 -26.00 7.44 4.19
C PRO A 11 -24.68 7.85 4.83
N ILE A 12 -23.58 7.50 4.18
CA ILE A 12 -22.24 7.85 4.64
C ILE A 12 -21.61 8.82 3.66
N ALA A 13 -21.09 9.92 4.17
CA ALA A 13 -20.43 10.97 3.41
C ALA A 13 -18.92 10.75 3.37
N VAL A 14 -18.29 11.06 2.23
CA VAL A 14 -16.85 11.22 2.10
C VAL A 14 -16.53 12.69 2.39
N ILE A 15 -15.79 12.94 3.47
CA ILE A 15 -15.48 14.30 3.95
C ILE A 15 -14.00 14.68 3.81
N GLY A 16 -13.14 13.72 3.45
CA GLY A 16 -11.73 13.95 3.21
C GLY A 16 -11.13 12.85 2.34
N VAL A 17 -10.12 13.20 1.56
CA VAL A 17 -9.42 12.29 0.64
C VAL A 17 -7.91 12.48 0.76
N GLY A 18 -7.19 11.39 0.95
CA GLY A 18 -5.73 11.35 0.85
C GLY A 18 -5.30 10.29 -0.15
N SER A 19 -4.45 10.66 -1.10
CA SER A 19 -4.02 9.73 -2.14
C SER A 19 -2.56 9.91 -2.53
N ILE A 20 -1.93 8.80 -2.88
CA ILE A 20 -0.60 8.73 -3.48
C ILE A 20 -0.69 7.68 -4.59
N PHE A 21 -0.64 8.14 -5.84
CA PHE A 21 -0.75 7.28 -7.02
C PHE A 21 0.33 7.63 -8.05
N PRO A 22 0.64 6.73 -9.01
CA PRO A 22 1.50 7.04 -10.14
C PRO A 22 1.02 8.28 -10.91
N GLY A 23 1.97 9.04 -11.47
CA GLY A 23 1.67 10.26 -12.21
C GLY A 23 1.88 11.52 -11.39
N ARG A 24 0.98 12.51 -11.54
CA ARG A 24 1.07 13.79 -10.83
C ARG A 24 0.70 13.64 -9.37
N GLY A 25 1.49 14.24 -8.48
CA GLY A 25 1.28 14.12 -7.04
C GLY A 25 -0.01 14.76 -6.51
N GLY A 26 -0.50 14.17 -5.42
CA GLY A 26 -1.68 14.63 -4.67
C GLY A 26 -3.01 14.41 -5.38
N ASN A 27 -4.10 14.64 -4.66
CA ASN A 27 -5.47 14.40 -5.15
C ASN A 27 -5.78 15.19 -6.45
N THR A 28 -5.39 16.45 -6.51
CA THR A 28 -5.63 17.31 -7.69
C THR A 28 -4.83 16.84 -8.90
N GLY A 29 -3.60 16.40 -8.71
CA GLY A 29 -2.75 15.88 -9.78
C GLY A 29 -3.32 14.58 -10.36
N TYR A 30 -3.67 13.65 -9.49
CA TYR A 30 -4.30 12.37 -9.85
C TYR A 30 -5.62 12.58 -10.62
N TRP A 31 -6.51 13.46 -10.10
CA TRP A 31 -7.77 13.79 -10.78
C TRP A 31 -7.55 14.39 -12.16
N ARG A 32 -6.55 15.26 -12.30
CA ARG A 32 -6.20 15.87 -13.61
C ARG A 32 -5.69 14.84 -14.59
N ASP A 33 -4.89 13.85 -14.15
CA ASP A 33 -4.40 12.79 -15.02
C ASP A 33 -5.56 11.90 -15.50
N ILE A 34 -6.53 11.55 -14.64
CA ILE A 34 -7.77 10.85 -15.03
C ILE A 34 -8.56 11.67 -16.05
N PHE A 35 -8.82 12.94 -15.75
CA PHE A 35 -9.64 13.81 -16.61
C PHE A 35 -9.02 14.02 -17.99
N GLN A 36 -7.69 14.04 -18.08
CA GLN A 36 -6.95 14.17 -19.34
C GLN A 36 -6.73 12.82 -20.05
N GLY A 37 -7.16 11.70 -19.49
CA GLY A 37 -6.91 10.36 -20.02
C GLY A 37 -5.43 10.03 -20.12
N ARG A 38 -4.61 10.54 -19.20
CA ARG A 38 -3.17 10.32 -19.24
C ARG A 38 -2.82 8.90 -18.81
N ASP A 39 -2.11 8.17 -19.65
CA ASP A 39 -1.47 6.90 -19.27
C ASP A 39 -0.28 7.18 -18.36
N THR A 40 -0.30 6.60 -17.15
CA THR A 40 0.78 6.70 -16.17
C THR A 40 1.59 5.40 -16.03
N LEU A 41 1.29 4.39 -16.87
CA LEU A 41 2.07 3.17 -16.94
C LEU A 41 3.44 3.44 -17.59
N THR A 42 4.49 2.97 -16.93
CA THR A 42 5.88 3.12 -17.41
C THR A 42 6.59 1.78 -17.46
N GLU A 43 7.76 1.71 -18.05
CA GLU A 43 8.67 0.58 -17.81
C GLU A 43 9.08 0.54 -16.35
N THR A 44 9.36 -0.66 -15.85
CA THR A 44 9.79 -0.86 -14.47
C THR A 44 11.09 -0.10 -14.19
N PRO A 45 11.13 0.77 -13.19
CA PRO A 45 12.34 1.49 -12.84
C PRO A 45 13.36 0.54 -12.18
N ALA A 46 14.63 0.79 -12.42
CA ALA A 46 15.73 -0.01 -11.85
C ALA A 46 15.77 -0.03 -10.32
N SER A 47 15.06 0.91 -9.67
CA SER A 47 14.88 0.91 -8.21
C SER A 47 13.97 -0.22 -7.70
N HIS A 48 13.17 -0.84 -8.58
CA HIS A 48 12.28 -1.95 -8.23
C HIS A 48 12.93 -3.29 -8.56
N TRP A 49 13.30 -3.48 -9.82
CA TRP A 49 14.07 -4.65 -10.27
C TRP A 49 14.67 -4.41 -11.67
N LEU A 50 15.72 -5.16 -12.01
CA LEU A 50 16.44 -5.00 -13.25
C LEU A 50 15.83 -5.86 -14.37
N LEU A 51 15.46 -5.23 -15.49
CA LEU A 51 14.89 -5.93 -16.65
C LEU A 51 15.82 -7.03 -17.20
N ASP A 52 17.11 -6.77 -17.27
CA ASP A 52 18.11 -7.73 -17.78
C ASP A 52 18.16 -9.02 -16.93
N ASP A 53 17.87 -8.91 -15.63
CA ASP A 53 17.89 -10.07 -14.73
C ASP A 53 16.62 -10.91 -14.79
N TYR A 54 15.46 -10.30 -15.08
CA TYR A 54 14.18 -10.97 -14.85
C TYR A 54 13.20 -10.95 -16.03
N TYR A 55 13.40 -10.08 -17.03
CA TYR A 55 12.49 -10.02 -18.16
C TYR A 55 12.83 -11.04 -19.26
N ASP A 56 11.80 -11.71 -19.76
CA ASP A 56 11.83 -12.48 -21.01
C ASP A 56 10.45 -12.42 -21.66
N ALA A 57 10.39 -12.09 -22.95
CA ALA A 57 9.14 -12.05 -23.69
C ALA A 57 8.45 -13.41 -23.82
N ASN A 58 9.20 -14.51 -23.67
CA ASN A 58 8.65 -15.86 -23.63
C ASN A 58 8.10 -16.16 -22.22
N PRO A 59 6.77 -16.32 -22.03
CA PRO A 59 6.16 -16.57 -20.73
C PRO A 59 6.56 -17.92 -20.11
N LEU A 60 7.12 -18.83 -20.90
CA LEU A 60 7.52 -20.15 -20.45
C LEU A 60 8.94 -20.20 -19.88
N THR A 61 9.73 -19.13 -20.04
CA THR A 61 11.09 -19.09 -19.49
C THR A 61 11.04 -19.19 -17.97
N PRO A 62 11.72 -20.17 -17.35
CA PRO A 62 11.80 -20.31 -15.90
C PRO A 62 12.38 -19.03 -15.26
N ASP A 63 11.88 -18.68 -14.07
CA ASP A 63 12.37 -17.58 -13.25
C ASP A 63 12.45 -16.21 -13.98
N ARG A 64 11.58 -16.01 -14.97
CA ARG A 64 11.43 -14.78 -15.74
C ARG A 64 9.97 -14.33 -15.76
N THR A 65 9.77 -13.02 -15.87
CA THR A 65 8.48 -12.39 -16.12
C THR A 65 8.40 -11.88 -17.55
N TYR A 66 7.22 -11.97 -18.16
CA TYR A 66 6.96 -11.35 -19.48
C TYR A 66 6.37 -9.93 -19.35
N GLY A 67 6.00 -9.50 -18.14
CA GLY A 67 5.58 -8.14 -17.85
C GLY A 67 6.77 -7.25 -17.53
N ARG A 68 6.80 -6.05 -18.11
CA ARG A 68 7.86 -5.06 -17.89
C ARG A 68 7.34 -3.64 -17.64
N ARG A 69 6.03 -3.45 -17.71
CA ARG A 69 5.38 -2.16 -17.46
C ARG A 69 4.47 -2.25 -16.25
N GLY A 70 4.29 -1.13 -15.58
CA GLY A 70 3.38 -1.00 -14.43
C GLY A 70 3.17 0.45 -14.05
N GLY A 71 2.32 0.67 -13.06
CA GLY A 71 2.13 1.98 -12.45
C GLY A 71 3.00 2.11 -11.20
N PHE A 72 4.02 2.97 -11.25
CA PHE A 72 4.97 3.14 -10.14
C PHE A 72 4.83 4.52 -9.53
N ILE A 73 4.77 4.57 -8.19
CA ILE A 73 4.77 5.82 -7.42
C ILE A 73 6.15 6.47 -7.55
N SER A 74 6.16 7.75 -7.88
CA SER A 74 7.40 8.55 -7.83
C SER A 74 7.90 8.64 -6.38
N PRO A 75 9.22 8.76 -6.16
CA PRO A 75 9.77 8.90 -4.81
C PRO A 75 9.05 9.99 -3.99
N VAL A 76 8.53 9.61 -2.83
CA VAL A 76 7.80 10.51 -1.92
C VAL A 76 8.73 10.89 -0.77
N PRO A 77 9.03 12.17 -0.57
CA PRO A 77 9.78 12.62 0.60
C PRO A 77 9.03 12.28 1.89
N PHE A 78 9.75 11.73 2.86
CA PHE A 78 9.21 11.41 4.18
C PHE A 78 10.03 12.11 5.27
N ASP A 79 9.39 12.95 6.06
CA ASP A 79 10.00 13.55 7.23
C ASP A 79 9.68 12.71 8.48
N PRO A 80 10.62 11.91 8.98
CA PRO A 80 10.39 11.05 10.12
C PRO A 80 10.09 11.84 11.41
N LEU A 81 10.67 13.03 11.56
CA LEU A 81 10.50 13.82 12.75
C LEU A 81 9.10 14.44 12.84
N ALA A 82 8.52 14.82 11.69
CA ALA A 82 7.14 15.32 11.63
C ALA A 82 6.10 14.28 12.11
N PHE A 83 6.45 12.97 12.01
CA PHE A 83 5.62 11.88 12.49
C PHE A 83 6.15 11.24 13.79
N GLY A 84 7.16 11.83 14.44
CA GLY A 84 7.75 11.30 15.68
C GLY A 84 8.39 9.92 15.49
N ILE A 85 8.85 9.58 14.30
CA ILE A 85 9.56 8.33 13.99
C ILE A 85 11.07 8.58 14.08
N PRO A 86 11.81 7.79 14.88
CA PRO A 86 13.27 7.91 14.91
C PRO A 86 13.86 7.63 13.52
N PRO A 87 14.75 8.50 12.97
CA PRO A 87 15.34 8.31 11.65
C PRO A 87 16.02 6.96 11.44
N ASN A 88 16.62 6.40 12.49
CA ASN A 88 17.28 5.10 12.46
C ASN A 88 16.31 3.90 12.36
N ALA A 89 15.02 4.11 12.54
CA ALA A 89 13.98 3.08 12.37
C ALA A 89 13.42 3.03 10.93
N LEU A 90 13.73 4.01 10.07
CA LEU A 90 13.18 4.07 8.71
C LEU A 90 13.53 2.84 7.87
N GLN A 91 14.80 2.42 7.89
CA GLN A 91 15.25 1.26 7.13
C GLN A 91 14.57 -0.07 7.54
N GLN A 92 14.06 -0.14 8.76
CA GLN A 92 13.33 -1.30 9.29
C GLN A 92 11.82 -1.09 9.26
N THR A 93 11.32 -0.12 8.51
CA THR A 93 9.88 0.16 8.37
C THR A 93 9.49 0.01 6.91
N ASP A 94 8.56 -0.89 6.64
CA ASP A 94 8.05 -1.10 5.28
C ASP A 94 7.47 0.19 4.68
N SER A 95 7.72 0.41 3.39
CA SER A 95 7.26 1.61 2.68
C SER A 95 5.73 1.77 2.72
N ALA A 96 4.97 0.68 2.74
CA ALA A 96 3.51 0.72 2.88
C ALA A 96 3.06 1.43 4.16
N GLN A 97 3.78 1.22 5.28
CA GLN A 97 3.45 1.89 6.55
C GLN A 97 3.71 3.41 6.49
N LEU A 98 4.76 3.82 5.80
CA LEU A 98 5.14 5.24 5.68
C LEU A 98 4.22 5.98 4.72
N LEU A 99 3.94 5.41 3.56
CA LEU A 99 3.05 6.01 2.56
C LEU A 99 1.60 6.08 3.06
N ALA A 100 1.13 5.05 3.76
CA ALA A 100 -0.20 5.06 4.38
C ALA A 100 -0.34 6.18 5.43
N LEU A 101 0.71 6.42 6.22
CA LEU A 101 0.72 7.49 7.22
C LEU A 101 0.62 8.87 6.57
N ILE A 102 1.34 9.11 5.46
CA ILE A 102 1.23 10.34 4.67
C ILE A 102 -0.19 10.50 4.11
N ALA A 103 -0.74 9.45 3.48
CA ALA A 103 -2.07 9.51 2.88
C ALA A 103 -3.17 9.74 3.94
N ALA A 104 -3.05 9.11 5.11
CA ALA A 104 -3.97 9.32 6.22
C ALA A 104 -3.92 10.79 6.72
N LYS A 105 -2.70 11.34 6.87
CA LYS A 105 -2.54 12.75 7.22
C LYS A 105 -3.18 13.64 6.16
N HIS A 106 -2.95 13.40 4.87
CA HIS A 106 -3.57 14.17 3.79
C HIS A 106 -5.10 14.12 3.83
N ALA A 107 -5.72 12.97 4.19
CA ALA A 107 -7.16 12.87 4.33
C ALA A 107 -7.69 13.71 5.50
N LEU A 108 -6.96 13.77 6.61
CA LEU A 108 -7.30 14.65 7.74
C LEU A 108 -7.09 16.14 7.41
N ASP A 109 -5.96 16.46 6.76
CA ASP A 109 -5.65 17.83 6.33
C ASP A 109 -6.70 18.35 5.32
N ASP A 110 -7.25 17.47 4.48
CA ASP A 110 -8.32 17.83 3.53
C ASP A 110 -9.61 18.24 4.28
N ILE A 111 -9.97 17.56 5.37
CA ILE A 111 -11.10 17.97 6.22
C ILE A 111 -10.85 19.35 6.80
N GLU A 112 -9.69 19.56 7.45
CA GLU A 112 -9.36 20.81 8.12
C GLU A 112 -9.31 21.96 7.12
N SER A 113 -8.68 21.78 5.97
CA SER A 113 -8.51 22.83 4.94
C SER A 113 -9.80 23.21 4.23
N THR A 114 -10.75 22.28 4.11
CA THR A 114 -11.98 22.49 3.32
C THR A 114 -13.18 22.92 4.15
N SER A 115 -13.24 22.53 5.43
CA SER A 115 -14.38 22.82 6.30
C SER A 115 -13.99 23.60 7.56
N GLY A 116 -12.72 23.55 7.98
CA GLY A 116 -12.28 24.10 9.27
C GLY A 116 -12.84 23.37 10.49
N VAL A 117 -13.46 22.19 10.26
CA VAL A 117 -14.05 21.37 11.32
C VAL A 117 -13.00 20.44 11.91
N GLU A 118 -12.84 20.49 13.21
CA GLU A 118 -12.01 19.54 13.95
C GLU A 118 -12.82 18.27 14.23
N ILE A 119 -12.23 17.11 13.90
CA ILE A 119 -12.84 15.80 14.19
C ILE A 119 -12.49 15.33 15.60
N ASP A 120 -13.38 14.57 16.23
CA ASP A 120 -13.07 13.86 17.48
C ASP A 120 -12.12 12.68 17.18
N ARG A 121 -10.83 12.90 17.46
CA ARG A 121 -9.79 11.88 17.25
C ARG A 121 -9.99 10.67 18.13
N THR A 122 -10.60 10.80 19.31
CA THR A 122 -10.84 9.66 20.23
C THR A 122 -11.89 8.70 19.69
N ARG A 123 -12.75 9.15 18.78
CA ARG A 123 -13.79 8.39 18.10
C ARG A 123 -13.53 8.21 16.59
N THR A 124 -12.26 8.31 16.21
CA THR A 124 -11.81 8.12 14.82
C THR A 124 -11.10 6.78 14.69
N SER A 125 -11.62 5.92 13.82
CA SER A 125 -11.09 4.58 13.52
C SER A 125 -10.28 4.54 12.23
N VAL A 126 -9.45 3.50 12.07
CA VAL A 126 -8.62 3.26 10.86
C VAL A 126 -8.82 1.84 10.37
N MET A 127 -9.34 1.68 9.15
CA MET A 127 -9.63 0.38 8.53
C MET A 127 -9.06 0.33 7.13
N LEU A 128 -8.01 -0.46 6.91
CA LEU A 128 -7.30 -0.48 5.64
C LEU A 128 -7.22 -1.87 5.03
N GLY A 129 -7.36 -1.93 3.71
CA GLY A 129 -7.01 -3.09 2.91
C GLY A 129 -5.50 -3.13 2.70
N VAL A 130 -4.86 -4.17 3.22
CA VAL A 130 -3.41 -4.40 3.09
C VAL A 130 -3.18 -5.89 2.93
N ALA A 131 -2.62 -6.32 1.80
CA ALA A 131 -2.38 -7.73 1.55
C ALA A 131 -1.10 -8.23 2.24
N SER A 132 0.00 -7.47 2.18
CA SER A 132 1.26 -7.81 2.87
C SER A 132 2.22 -6.62 2.88
N ALA A 133 3.17 -6.64 3.82
CA ALA A 133 4.37 -5.80 3.79
C ALA A 133 5.46 -6.56 3.03
N THR A 134 5.62 -6.32 1.73
CA THR A 134 6.42 -7.17 0.85
C THR A 134 7.89 -6.78 0.79
N GLU A 135 8.21 -5.49 0.81
CA GLU A 135 9.58 -4.99 0.65
C GLU A 135 10.50 -5.45 1.77
N LEU A 136 10.16 -5.10 3.01
CA LEU A 136 10.97 -5.47 4.16
C LEU A 136 11.00 -6.98 4.36
N THR A 137 9.89 -7.68 4.10
CA THR A 137 9.82 -9.15 4.20
C THR A 137 10.76 -9.81 3.19
N ALA A 138 10.86 -9.32 1.96
CA ALA A 138 11.77 -9.85 0.95
C ALA A 138 13.24 -9.68 1.37
N HIS A 139 13.61 -8.50 1.89
CA HIS A 139 14.94 -8.25 2.45
C HIS A 139 15.27 -9.20 3.61
N MET A 140 14.35 -9.39 4.55
CA MET A 140 14.55 -10.27 5.69
C MET A 140 14.63 -11.73 5.27
N ALA A 141 13.80 -12.19 4.33
CA ALA A 141 13.83 -13.55 3.80
C ALA A 141 15.15 -13.82 3.06
N GLY A 142 15.62 -12.86 2.25
CA GLY A 142 16.92 -12.94 1.57
C GLY A 142 18.05 -13.14 2.58
N ARG A 143 18.12 -12.31 3.62
CA ARG A 143 19.15 -12.41 4.66
C ARG A 143 19.15 -13.76 5.40
N LEU A 144 17.97 -14.38 5.58
CA LEU A 144 17.87 -15.72 6.18
C LEU A 144 18.42 -16.85 5.31
N GLN A 145 18.71 -16.60 4.02
CA GLN A 145 19.35 -17.58 3.14
C GLN A 145 20.86 -17.74 3.36
N ARG A 146 21.45 -17.06 4.32
CA ARG A 146 22.86 -17.14 4.68
C ARG A 146 23.43 -18.58 4.74
N PRO A 147 22.78 -19.57 5.36
CA PRO A 147 23.27 -20.96 5.37
C PRO A 147 23.37 -21.57 3.98
N VAL A 148 22.43 -21.22 3.08
CA VAL A 148 22.43 -21.69 1.68
C VAL A 148 23.64 -21.12 0.95
N TRP A 149 23.92 -19.81 1.10
CA TRP A 149 25.09 -19.17 0.48
C TRP A 149 26.39 -19.78 0.97
N VAL A 150 26.54 -19.93 2.29
CA VAL A 150 27.74 -20.53 2.90
C VAL A 150 28.00 -21.95 2.34
N ASN A 151 26.96 -22.76 2.30
CA ASN A 151 27.07 -24.12 1.80
C ASN A 151 27.45 -24.16 0.30
N ALA A 152 26.82 -23.34 -0.53
CA ALA A 152 27.12 -23.27 -1.97
C ALA A 152 28.57 -22.85 -2.22
N LEU A 153 29.07 -21.84 -1.51
CA LEU A 153 30.44 -21.35 -1.64
C LEU A 153 31.47 -22.40 -1.19
N ARG A 154 31.22 -23.09 -0.08
CA ARG A 154 32.07 -24.20 0.37
C ARG A 154 32.10 -25.36 -0.63
N GLN A 155 30.96 -25.74 -1.17
CA GLN A 155 30.87 -26.79 -2.21
C GLN A 155 31.59 -26.38 -3.51
N SER A 156 31.75 -25.08 -3.76
CA SER A 156 32.54 -24.55 -4.87
C SER A 156 34.05 -24.58 -4.65
N GLY A 157 34.51 -25.09 -3.49
CA GLY A 157 35.93 -25.26 -3.17
C GLY A 157 36.60 -24.00 -2.64
N LEU A 158 35.86 -22.97 -2.23
CA LEU A 158 36.43 -21.74 -1.66
C LEU A 158 36.91 -21.97 -0.23
N GLY A 159 38.03 -21.32 0.13
CA GLY A 159 38.57 -21.31 1.48
C GLY A 159 37.66 -20.57 2.45
N GLU A 160 37.67 -20.96 3.73
CA GLU A 160 36.75 -20.42 4.73
C GLU A 160 36.85 -18.89 4.86
N ALA A 161 38.02 -18.30 4.75
CA ALA A 161 38.24 -16.86 4.80
C ALA A 161 37.50 -16.14 3.65
N ASP A 162 37.58 -16.69 2.44
CA ASP A 162 36.93 -16.14 1.26
C ASP A 162 35.40 -16.31 1.38
N VAL A 163 34.92 -17.48 1.86
CA VAL A 163 33.51 -17.73 2.13
C VAL A 163 32.92 -16.66 3.06
N GLN A 164 33.57 -16.41 4.19
CA GLN A 164 33.09 -15.42 5.15
C GLN A 164 33.13 -13.98 4.59
N ALA A 165 34.18 -13.64 3.83
CA ALA A 165 34.30 -12.32 3.21
C ALA A 165 33.23 -12.08 2.13
N ILE A 166 32.89 -13.10 1.34
CA ILE A 166 31.84 -13.02 0.34
C ILE A 166 30.46 -12.93 1.01
N VAL A 167 30.19 -13.81 1.97
CA VAL A 167 28.92 -13.83 2.72
C VAL A 167 28.68 -12.49 3.42
N LYS A 168 29.71 -11.91 4.05
CA LYS A 168 29.59 -10.58 4.65
C LYS A 168 29.18 -9.52 3.62
N ARG A 169 29.77 -9.51 2.44
CA ARG A 169 29.36 -8.59 1.36
C ARG A 169 27.91 -8.83 0.91
N MET A 170 27.47 -10.10 0.83
CA MET A 170 26.06 -10.42 0.52
C MET A 170 25.12 -9.90 1.60
N GLU A 171 25.47 -10.10 2.89
CA GLU A 171 24.67 -9.58 4.00
C GLU A 171 24.53 -8.05 3.98
N ASP A 172 25.55 -7.33 3.54
CA ASP A 172 25.54 -5.86 3.48
C ASP A 172 24.55 -5.29 2.43
N HIS A 173 24.04 -6.12 1.52
CA HIS A 173 22.95 -5.75 0.62
C HIS A 173 21.55 -5.88 1.23
N TYR A 174 21.43 -6.48 2.42
CA TYR A 174 20.16 -6.71 3.10
C TYR A 174 20.06 -5.90 4.38
N ILE A 175 18.85 -5.49 4.72
CA ILE A 175 18.56 -4.76 5.95
C ILE A 175 18.94 -5.61 7.17
N GLU A 176 19.61 -5.00 8.15
CA GLU A 176 19.97 -5.65 9.42
C GLU A 176 18.73 -5.90 10.30
N TRP A 177 18.77 -7.03 11.03
CA TRP A 177 17.80 -7.30 12.11
C TRP A 177 18.04 -6.33 13.27
N LYS A 178 16.97 -5.59 13.63
CA LYS A 178 16.92 -4.67 14.78
C LYS A 178 15.59 -4.86 15.51
N GLU A 179 15.44 -4.26 16.68
CA GLU A 179 14.20 -4.28 17.44
C GLU A 179 13.01 -3.76 16.61
N SER A 180 13.22 -2.74 15.83
CA SER A 180 12.21 -2.12 14.94
C SER A 180 11.82 -2.97 13.73
N THR A 181 12.57 -4.03 13.39
CA THR A 181 12.30 -4.87 12.20
C THR A 181 10.97 -5.60 12.34
N PHE A 182 10.69 -6.18 13.50
CA PHE A 182 9.45 -6.96 13.66
C PHE A 182 8.18 -6.10 13.48
N PRO A 183 7.98 -4.98 14.19
CA PRO A 183 6.85 -4.11 13.91
C PRO A 183 6.90 -3.50 12.50
N GLY A 184 8.10 -3.35 11.92
CA GLY A 184 8.28 -2.81 10.59
C GLY A 184 7.70 -3.66 9.46
N LEU A 185 7.70 -5.01 9.61
CA LEU A 185 7.18 -5.92 8.58
C LEU A 185 5.73 -6.40 8.82
N LEU A 186 5.11 -6.01 9.93
CA LEU A 186 3.74 -6.45 10.21
C LEU A 186 2.71 -5.61 9.44
N GLY A 187 1.87 -6.27 8.63
CA GLY A 187 0.82 -5.60 7.86
C GLY A 187 -0.19 -4.85 8.72
N ASN A 188 -0.60 -5.42 9.88
CA ASN A 188 -1.52 -4.75 10.81
C ASN A 188 -0.95 -3.46 11.42
N VAL A 189 0.37 -3.31 11.47
CA VAL A 189 1.02 -2.08 11.97
C VAL A 189 0.80 -0.89 11.03
N VAL A 190 0.40 -1.09 9.78
CA VAL A 190 -0.01 0.00 8.88
C VAL A 190 -1.11 0.84 9.55
N ALA A 191 -2.23 0.23 9.93
CA ALA A 191 -3.33 0.92 10.60
C ALA A 191 -2.95 1.37 12.03
N GLY A 192 -2.25 0.52 12.79
CA GLY A 192 -1.82 0.82 14.15
C GLY A 192 -0.84 2.00 14.22
N ARG A 193 0.05 2.15 13.23
CA ARG A 193 0.97 3.28 13.14
C ARG A 193 0.23 4.59 12.85
N ILE A 194 -0.76 4.57 11.95
CA ILE A 194 -1.61 5.73 11.68
C ILE A 194 -2.33 6.15 12.96
N ALA A 195 -3.02 5.22 13.62
CA ALA A 195 -3.74 5.50 14.86
C ALA A 195 -2.80 6.09 15.94
N ASN A 196 -1.63 5.49 16.14
CA ASN A 196 -0.67 5.95 17.13
C ASN A 196 -0.06 7.33 16.80
N ARG A 197 0.33 7.56 15.53
CA ARG A 197 1.04 8.79 15.15
C ARG A 197 0.13 9.99 14.90
N LEU A 198 -1.13 9.75 14.60
CA LEU A 198 -2.13 10.81 14.41
C LEU A 198 -3.08 10.94 15.61
N ASP A 199 -2.80 10.23 16.73
CA ASP A 199 -3.56 10.26 17.97
C ASP A 199 -5.04 9.91 17.78
N LEU A 200 -5.32 8.78 17.11
CA LEU A 200 -6.67 8.30 16.84
C LEU A 200 -7.03 7.18 17.82
N GLY A 201 -8.14 7.34 18.54
CA GLY A 201 -8.53 6.48 19.66
C GLY A 201 -9.55 5.38 19.33
N GLY A 202 -10.08 5.35 18.09
CA GLY A 202 -11.01 4.33 17.64
C GLY A 202 -10.34 3.00 17.30
N SER A 203 -11.12 2.07 16.75
CA SER A 203 -10.63 0.76 16.28
C SER A 203 -9.60 0.94 15.17
N ASN A 204 -8.53 0.13 15.17
CA ASN A 204 -7.57 0.14 14.08
C ASN A 204 -7.18 -1.29 13.70
N PHE A 205 -7.32 -1.64 12.43
CA PHE A 205 -6.94 -2.95 11.91
C PHE A 205 -6.82 -2.93 10.38
N VAL A 206 -6.27 -4.01 9.84
CA VAL A 206 -6.23 -4.24 8.41
C VAL A 206 -7.06 -5.46 8.04
N THR A 207 -7.55 -5.48 6.81
CA THR A 207 -8.22 -6.65 6.22
C THR A 207 -7.50 -7.05 4.94
N ASP A 208 -7.42 -8.34 4.71
CA ASP A 208 -6.91 -8.92 3.47
C ASP A 208 -8.02 -9.75 2.81
N ALA A 209 -8.42 -9.31 1.64
CA ALA A 209 -9.30 -9.99 0.71
C ALA A 209 -8.72 -9.92 -0.70
N ALA A 210 -7.38 -9.99 -0.80
CA ALA A 210 -6.61 -9.80 -2.02
C ALA A 210 -7.04 -8.51 -2.76
N CYS A 211 -7.36 -8.57 -4.06
CA CYS A 211 -7.78 -7.41 -4.87
C CYS A 211 -9.02 -6.68 -4.33
N ALA A 212 -9.83 -7.31 -3.47
CA ALA A 212 -11.03 -6.72 -2.87
C ALA A 212 -10.78 -6.07 -1.50
N SER A 213 -9.53 -6.03 -1.01
CA SER A 213 -9.22 -5.61 0.37
C SER A 213 -9.69 -4.19 0.69
N SER A 214 -9.45 -3.22 -0.20
CA SER A 214 -9.86 -1.82 0.02
C SER A 214 -11.38 -1.65 0.09
N LEU A 215 -12.13 -2.36 -0.77
CA LEU A 215 -13.60 -2.33 -0.74
C LEU A 215 -14.15 -3.08 0.48
N SER A 216 -13.48 -4.13 0.94
CA SER A 216 -13.82 -4.84 2.18
C SER A 216 -13.60 -3.94 3.40
N ALA A 217 -12.49 -3.22 3.45
CA ALA A 217 -12.22 -2.22 4.50
C ALA A 217 -13.30 -1.13 4.52
N LEU A 218 -13.68 -0.63 3.34
CA LEU A 218 -14.73 0.36 3.19
C LEU A 218 -16.08 -0.18 3.71
N GLN A 219 -16.46 -1.41 3.35
CA GLN A 219 -17.69 -2.03 3.83
C GLN A 219 -17.71 -2.15 5.36
N ILE A 220 -16.61 -2.54 5.98
CA ILE A 220 -16.51 -2.64 7.44
C ILE A 220 -16.63 -1.24 8.07
N ALA A 221 -15.99 -0.23 7.49
CA ALA A 221 -16.11 1.16 7.95
C ALA A 221 -17.56 1.67 7.93
N LEU A 222 -18.33 1.33 6.88
CA LEU A 222 -19.77 1.67 6.80
C LEU A 222 -20.56 1.03 7.93
N HIS A 223 -20.25 -0.21 8.31
CA HIS A 223 -20.89 -0.90 9.44
C HIS A 223 -20.54 -0.25 10.77
N GLU A 224 -19.27 0.04 11.01
CA GLU A 224 -18.77 0.70 12.22
C GLU A 224 -19.45 2.07 12.46
N LEU A 225 -19.54 2.91 11.42
CA LEU A 225 -20.24 4.20 11.49
C LEU A 225 -21.73 4.05 11.76
N ARG A 226 -22.41 3.09 11.12
CA ARG A 226 -23.84 2.84 11.32
C ARG A 226 -24.15 2.26 12.69
N ALA A 227 -23.23 1.48 13.26
CA ALA A 227 -23.33 0.96 14.63
C ALA A 227 -23.15 2.07 15.68
N GLY A 228 -22.53 3.20 15.32
CA GLY A 228 -22.21 4.27 16.25
C GLY A 228 -20.96 4.00 17.09
N ASP A 229 -20.16 3.00 16.74
CA ASP A 229 -18.92 2.67 17.43
C ASP A 229 -17.84 3.75 17.18
N SER A 230 -17.87 4.36 16.01
CA SER A 230 -17.01 5.50 15.62
C SER A 230 -17.84 6.63 15.01
N ASP A 231 -17.31 7.85 15.05
CA ASP A 231 -17.91 9.02 14.42
C ASP A 231 -17.21 9.42 13.12
N THR A 232 -15.94 9.04 12.98
CA THR A 232 -15.16 9.17 11.75
C THR A 232 -14.38 7.88 11.51
N VAL A 233 -14.25 7.45 10.26
CA VAL A 233 -13.41 6.30 9.89
C VAL A 233 -12.52 6.67 8.71
N LEU A 234 -11.21 6.47 8.87
CA LEU A 234 -10.27 6.46 7.76
C LEU A 234 -10.28 5.07 7.14
N ALA A 235 -10.77 4.95 5.91
CA ALA A 235 -10.88 3.68 5.22
C ALA A 235 -10.29 3.73 3.81
N GLY A 236 -9.68 2.65 3.37
CA GLY A 236 -9.07 2.60 2.04
C GLY A 236 -8.18 1.41 1.82
N GLY A 237 -7.15 1.57 0.99
CA GLY A 237 -6.20 0.51 0.68
C GLY A 237 -4.79 1.04 0.47
N VAL A 238 -3.84 0.14 0.67
CA VAL A 238 -2.41 0.40 0.51
C VAL A 238 -1.81 -0.75 -0.28
N ASP A 239 -1.21 -0.41 -1.41
CA ASP A 239 -0.38 -1.30 -2.20
C ASP A 239 0.86 -0.51 -2.65
N ALA A 240 1.96 -0.77 -2.01
CA ALA A 240 3.21 -0.10 -2.28
C ALA A 240 4.29 -1.13 -2.59
N LEU A 241 5.11 -0.80 -3.56
CA LEU A 241 6.19 -1.60 -4.12
C LEU A 241 5.73 -2.84 -4.92
N ASN A 242 5.58 -2.64 -6.22
CA ASN A 242 5.46 -3.72 -7.20
C ASN A 242 6.84 -4.29 -7.53
N ASP A 243 7.33 -5.15 -6.67
CA ASP A 243 8.62 -5.82 -6.82
C ASP A 243 8.55 -7.03 -7.79
N ILE A 244 9.71 -7.65 -8.01
CA ILE A 244 9.82 -8.81 -8.89
C ILE A 244 8.98 -10.00 -8.41
N LEU A 245 8.73 -10.16 -7.09
CA LEU A 245 7.90 -11.24 -6.56
C LEU A 245 6.49 -11.17 -7.14
N MET A 246 5.87 -9.98 -7.16
CA MET A 246 4.53 -9.78 -7.71
C MET A 246 4.51 -10.01 -9.22
N TYR A 247 5.51 -9.51 -9.97
CA TYR A 247 5.62 -9.78 -11.39
C TYR A 247 5.76 -11.27 -11.71
N MET A 248 6.55 -12.01 -10.92
CA MET A 248 6.66 -13.47 -11.06
C MET A 248 5.33 -14.18 -10.80
N CYS A 249 4.65 -13.85 -9.70
CA CYS A 249 3.36 -14.45 -9.36
C CYS A 249 2.34 -14.24 -10.48
N PHE A 250 2.20 -13.01 -10.97
CA PHE A 250 1.22 -12.67 -12.00
C PHE A 250 1.61 -13.17 -13.39
N SER A 251 2.90 -13.30 -13.68
CA SER A 251 3.37 -13.93 -14.94
C SER A 251 3.13 -15.44 -14.95
N LYS A 252 3.39 -16.14 -13.85
CA LYS A 252 3.21 -17.59 -13.77
C LYS A 252 1.74 -18.01 -13.62
N THR A 253 0.87 -17.10 -13.22
CA THR A 253 -0.61 -17.26 -13.24
C THR A 253 -1.27 -16.75 -14.53
N PRO A 254 -0.57 -16.51 -15.60
CA PRO A 254 -0.79 -15.71 -16.82
C PRO A 254 -1.89 -14.64 -16.69
N ALA A 255 -1.74 -13.77 -15.71
CA ALA A 255 -2.70 -12.70 -15.42
C ALA A 255 -2.30 -11.32 -15.98
N LEU A 256 -1.00 -11.13 -16.25
CA LEU A 256 -0.53 -9.87 -16.86
C LEU A 256 -0.92 -9.79 -18.33
N SER A 257 -1.23 -8.57 -18.79
CA SER A 257 -1.42 -8.29 -20.22
C SER A 257 -0.12 -8.55 -21.00
N PRO A 258 -0.12 -9.44 -22.00
CA PRO A 258 1.05 -9.67 -22.85
C PRO A 258 1.31 -8.50 -23.79
N THR A 259 0.32 -7.64 -24.06
CA THR A 259 0.50 -6.41 -24.85
C THR A 259 0.96 -5.22 -24.01
N GLY A 260 0.99 -5.36 -22.68
CA GLY A 260 1.51 -4.34 -21.79
C GLY A 260 0.55 -3.16 -21.54
N ASP A 261 -0.76 -3.35 -21.76
CA ASP A 261 -1.80 -2.36 -21.54
C ASP A 261 -2.95 -2.92 -20.71
N CYS A 262 -3.61 -2.06 -19.96
CA CYS A 262 -4.84 -2.39 -19.27
C CYS A 262 -6.04 -1.83 -20.04
N ARG A 263 -6.98 -2.71 -20.45
CA ARG A 263 -8.15 -2.35 -21.27
C ARG A 263 -9.44 -2.81 -20.57
N PRO A 264 -9.80 -2.22 -19.42
CA PRO A 264 -10.98 -2.64 -18.68
C PRO A 264 -12.25 -2.46 -19.53
N PHE A 265 -13.13 -3.46 -19.47
CA PHE A 265 -14.40 -3.54 -20.21
C PHE A 265 -14.28 -3.57 -21.74
N SER A 266 -13.08 -3.62 -22.33
CA SER A 266 -12.89 -3.79 -23.76
C SER A 266 -13.04 -5.25 -24.20
N MET A 267 -13.47 -5.46 -25.44
CA MET A 267 -13.45 -6.79 -26.09
C MET A 267 -12.00 -7.27 -26.35
N ASP A 268 -11.05 -6.34 -26.40
CA ASP A 268 -9.63 -6.61 -26.59
C ASP A 268 -8.85 -6.70 -25.27
N ALA A 269 -9.56 -6.83 -24.14
CA ALA A 269 -8.92 -7.02 -22.84
C ALA A 269 -8.19 -8.37 -22.82
N ASP A 270 -6.89 -8.35 -22.51
CA ASP A 270 -5.99 -9.51 -22.57
C ASP A 270 -5.23 -9.78 -21.26
N GLY A 271 -5.53 -9.05 -20.21
CA GLY A 271 -4.89 -9.19 -18.91
C GLY A 271 -4.93 -7.90 -18.10
N THR A 272 -4.22 -7.89 -16.99
CA THR A 272 -4.10 -6.73 -16.10
C THR A 272 -2.68 -6.17 -16.08
N MET A 273 -2.52 -5.00 -15.47
CA MET A 273 -1.23 -4.38 -15.18
C MET A 273 -1.10 -4.18 -13.68
N LEU A 274 0.09 -4.37 -13.13
CA LEU A 274 0.38 -4.08 -11.74
C LEU A 274 0.53 -2.56 -11.55
N GLY A 275 0.01 -2.05 -10.43
CA GLY A 275 0.11 -0.64 -10.10
C GLY A 275 0.19 -0.44 -8.60
N GLU A 276 1.05 0.48 -8.18
CA GLU A 276 1.16 0.94 -6.81
C GLU A 276 0.11 1.99 -6.52
N GLY A 277 -0.32 2.10 -5.27
CA GLY A 277 -1.24 3.14 -4.87
C GLY A 277 -1.59 3.10 -3.40
N VAL A 278 -1.85 4.27 -2.86
CA VAL A 278 -2.44 4.45 -1.53
C VAL A 278 -3.61 5.40 -1.67
N GLY A 279 -4.79 4.93 -1.26
CA GLY A 279 -6.00 5.74 -1.23
C GLY A 279 -6.71 5.60 0.11
N ILE A 280 -6.95 6.70 0.79
CA ILE A 280 -7.64 6.75 2.09
C ILE A 280 -8.74 7.80 2.01
N LEU A 281 -9.95 7.38 2.37
CA LEU A 281 -11.13 8.23 2.50
C LEU A 281 -11.41 8.45 3.98
N ALA A 282 -11.76 9.68 4.35
CA ALA A 282 -12.34 9.99 5.63
C ALA A 282 -13.87 9.98 5.50
N LEU A 283 -14.52 9.13 6.28
CA LEU A 283 -15.94 8.83 6.21
C LEU A 283 -16.66 9.25 7.48
N ARG A 284 -17.88 9.79 7.32
CA ARG A 284 -18.79 10.10 8.43
C ARG A 284 -20.23 9.78 8.05
N ARG A 285 -21.11 9.62 9.05
CA ARG A 285 -22.56 9.63 8.79
C ARG A 285 -22.92 10.95 8.13
N LEU A 286 -23.82 10.91 7.13
CA LEU A 286 -24.21 12.12 6.39
C LEU A 286 -24.80 13.17 7.33
N SER A 287 -25.70 12.74 8.24
CA SER A 287 -26.33 13.63 9.22
C SER A 287 -25.32 14.35 10.13
N ASP A 288 -24.24 13.66 10.53
CA ASP A 288 -23.17 14.27 11.33
C ASP A 288 -22.33 15.24 10.50
N ALA A 289 -22.01 14.87 9.25
CA ALA A 289 -21.23 15.73 8.36
C ALA A 289 -21.98 17.03 8.03
N GLU A 290 -23.28 16.96 7.78
CA GLU A 290 -24.13 18.13 7.53
C GLU A 290 -24.30 19.00 8.78
N ARG A 291 -24.58 18.40 9.94
CA ARG A 291 -24.71 19.10 11.22
C ARG A 291 -23.45 19.91 11.55
N ASP A 292 -22.28 19.31 11.35
CA ASP A 292 -20.98 19.89 11.72
C ASP A 292 -20.38 20.78 10.62
N GLY A 293 -21.05 20.86 9.45
CA GLY A 293 -20.60 21.71 8.34
C GLY A 293 -19.38 21.20 7.59
N ASN A 294 -19.16 19.87 7.57
CA ASN A 294 -18.10 19.29 6.75
C ASN A 294 -18.37 19.52 5.26
N ARG A 295 -17.31 19.75 4.49
CA ARG A 295 -17.41 19.62 3.05
C ARG A 295 -17.64 18.17 2.67
N ILE A 296 -18.65 17.90 1.87
CA ILE A 296 -18.98 16.57 1.37
C ILE A 296 -18.48 16.45 -0.06
N HIS A 297 -17.57 15.51 -0.30
CA HIS A 297 -17.05 15.22 -1.63
C HIS A 297 -17.97 14.26 -2.40
N ALA A 298 -18.60 13.31 -1.70
CA ALA A 298 -19.55 12.34 -2.25
C ALA A 298 -20.46 11.78 -1.15
#